data_711780c7c696cda2c3d9fb7c787352d0
#
_entry.id   711780c7c696cda2c3d9fb7c787352d0
#
_cell.length_a   1.000
_cell.length_b   1.000
_cell.length_c   1.000
_cell.angle_alpha   90.00
_cell.angle_beta   90.00
_cell.angle_gamma   90.00
#
_symmetry.space_group_name_H-M   'P 1'
#
loop_
_entity.id
_entity.type
_entity.pdbx_description
1 polymer ?
#
loop_
_entity_poly.entity_id
_entity_poly.type
_entity_poly.pdbx_seq_one_letter_code
_entity_poly.pdbx_strand_id
1 'polypeptide(L)'
;MFDFGNSNNGQKEAISSANGPVLITAGPGTGKTYTLVQRAIYLIEECGVQPENLFIATFTEKAAKELITRITNELARRNITANVNEMYVGTFHSLCLRILKENLEYTRLKKNYRLLDAFDQKYTVFQNIYQFRNIPNVDAVLPDSGAWKQSEAICGYVNNLSEELVLPDDLERDADPAISAMGTILRSYQKLLNDNNLMDFSSIQVETYRLLTEHSEILEELRRKITHLMVDEYQDTNYIQEQLVFLLAGKKKNI
;
A
#
# COMPACT_ATOMS: atom_id res chain seq x y z
N MET A 1 10.58 19.13 -27.87
CA MET A 1 9.77 19.96 -26.92
C MET A 1 8.46 19.25 -26.67
N PHE A 2 8.17 18.98 -25.42
CA PHE A 2 6.97 18.23 -25.03
C PHE A 2 5.66 18.93 -25.45
N ASP A 3 4.79 18.16 -26.09
CA ASP A 3 3.44 18.64 -26.43
C ASP A 3 2.51 18.49 -25.23
N PHE A 4 2.19 19.59 -24.58
CA PHE A 4 1.28 19.62 -23.44
C PHE A 4 -0.21 19.52 -23.82
N GLY A 5 -0.54 19.44 -25.12
CA GLY A 5 -1.92 19.39 -25.60
C GLY A 5 -2.76 20.52 -25.04
N ASN A 6 -3.93 20.18 -24.50
CA ASN A 6 -4.89 21.16 -23.94
C ASN A 6 -4.64 21.51 -22.47
N SER A 7 -3.44 21.27 -21.92
CA SER A 7 -3.13 21.55 -20.52
C SER A 7 -3.13 23.05 -20.22
N ASN A 8 -3.77 23.43 -19.12
CA ASN A 8 -3.67 24.80 -18.61
C ASN A 8 -2.32 25.06 -17.92
N ASN A 9 -2.04 26.29 -17.49
CA ASN A 9 -0.74 26.65 -16.93
C ASN A 9 -0.39 25.86 -15.65
N GLY A 10 -1.32 25.65 -14.73
CA GLY A 10 -1.08 24.86 -13.52
C GLY A 10 -0.82 23.39 -13.83
N GLN A 11 -1.54 22.82 -14.81
CA GLN A 11 -1.27 21.46 -15.28
C GLN A 11 0.12 21.34 -15.94
N LYS A 12 0.52 22.32 -16.77
CA LYS A 12 1.84 22.34 -17.38
C LYS A 12 2.96 22.39 -16.33
N GLU A 13 2.80 23.22 -15.31
CA GLU A 13 3.72 23.29 -14.18
C GLU A 13 3.81 21.97 -13.45
N ALA A 14 2.65 21.36 -13.08
CA ALA A 14 2.61 20.05 -12.44
C ALA A 14 3.22 18.93 -13.27
N ILE A 15 3.00 18.93 -14.59
CA ILE A 15 3.56 17.93 -15.52
C ILE A 15 5.09 18.06 -15.60
N SER A 16 5.61 19.27 -15.72
CA SER A 16 7.03 19.54 -15.95
C SER A 16 7.90 19.58 -14.70
N SER A 17 7.29 19.62 -13.50
CA SER A 17 8.03 19.59 -12.23
C SER A 17 8.60 18.19 -11.95
N ALA A 18 9.74 17.85 -12.56
CA ALA A 18 10.30 16.51 -12.52
C ALA A 18 10.96 16.12 -11.19
N ASN A 19 11.49 17.08 -10.42
CA ASN A 19 12.29 16.83 -9.23
C ASN A 19 11.65 17.38 -7.95
N GLY A 20 11.86 16.67 -6.84
CA GLY A 20 11.37 17.05 -5.52
C GLY A 20 9.89 16.72 -5.30
N PRO A 21 9.36 17.03 -4.11
CA PRO A 21 7.96 16.77 -3.78
C PRO A 21 7.04 17.75 -4.49
N VAL A 22 5.99 17.25 -5.13
CA VAL A 22 4.98 18.02 -5.84
C VAL A 22 3.59 17.64 -5.34
N LEU A 23 2.90 18.56 -4.69
CA LEU A 23 1.50 18.40 -4.30
C LEU A 23 0.59 19.07 -5.32
N ILE A 24 -0.29 18.29 -5.95
CA ILE A 24 -1.28 18.78 -6.91
C ILE A 24 -2.65 18.83 -6.23
N THR A 25 -3.11 20.02 -5.91
CA THR A 25 -4.45 20.25 -5.37
C THR A 25 -5.43 20.59 -6.49
N ALA A 26 -6.44 19.77 -6.69
CA ALA A 26 -7.39 19.92 -7.81
C ALA A 26 -8.78 19.42 -7.44
N GLY A 27 -9.80 20.18 -7.82
CA GLY A 27 -11.20 19.78 -7.59
C GLY A 27 -11.65 18.61 -8.49
N PRO A 28 -12.83 18.04 -8.22
CA PRO A 28 -13.41 17.02 -9.09
C PRO A 28 -13.57 17.52 -10.53
N GLY A 29 -13.26 16.67 -11.50
CA GLY A 29 -13.40 16.99 -12.94
C GLY A 29 -12.36 17.97 -13.52
N THR A 30 -11.38 18.43 -12.76
CA THR A 30 -10.35 19.37 -13.22
C THR A 30 -9.21 18.69 -14.00
N GLY A 31 -9.25 17.38 -14.17
CA GLY A 31 -8.27 16.63 -14.97
C GLY A 31 -7.08 16.12 -14.16
N LYS A 32 -7.22 15.79 -12.86
CA LYS A 32 -6.15 15.15 -12.05
C LYS A 32 -5.52 13.96 -12.76
N THR A 33 -6.33 12.97 -13.13
CA THR A 33 -5.85 11.77 -13.83
C THR A 33 -5.16 12.10 -15.16
N TYR A 34 -5.69 13.07 -15.92
CA TYR A 34 -5.04 13.55 -17.13
C TYR A 34 -3.64 14.11 -16.82
N THR A 35 -3.54 14.97 -15.82
CA THR A 35 -2.25 15.56 -15.41
C THR A 35 -1.25 14.48 -14.96
N LEU A 36 -1.70 13.48 -14.21
CA LEU A 36 -0.86 12.36 -13.76
C LEU A 36 -0.35 11.53 -14.95
N VAL A 37 -1.22 11.20 -15.92
CA VAL A 37 -0.84 10.51 -17.15
C VAL A 37 0.18 11.33 -17.94
N GLN A 38 -0.09 12.61 -18.20
CA GLN A 38 0.82 13.48 -18.95
C GLN A 38 2.16 13.67 -18.23
N ARG A 39 2.18 13.71 -16.87
CA ARG A 39 3.40 13.73 -16.08
C ARG A 39 4.23 12.46 -16.27
N ALA A 40 3.60 11.28 -16.24
CA ALA A 40 4.29 10.02 -16.50
C ALA A 40 4.92 10.01 -17.91
N ILE A 41 4.19 10.48 -18.92
CA ILE A 41 4.70 10.59 -20.29
C ILE A 41 5.85 11.59 -20.39
N TYR A 42 5.74 12.75 -19.75
CA TYR A 42 6.80 13.77 -19.70
C TYR A 42 8.09 13.21 -19.08
N LEU A 43 7.99 12.47 -18.00
CA LEU A 43 9.13 11.83 -17.35
C LEU A 43 9.81 10.82 -18.28
N ILE A 44 9.05 10.06 -19.05
CA ILE A 44 9.59 9.10 -20.01
C ILE A 44 10.20 9.82 -21.23
N GLU A 45 9.46 10.74 -21.84
CA GLU A 45 9.81 11.35 -23.13
C GLU A 45 10.91 12.41 -23.01
N GLU A 46 10.78 13.35 -22.07
CA GLU A 46 11.71 14.50 -21.94
C GLU A 46 12.82 14.24 -20.90
N CYS A 47 12.49 13.52 -19.82
CA CYS A 47 13.47 13.27 -18.75
C CYS A 47 14.21 11.95 -18.93
N GLY A 48 13.83 11.10 -19.90
CA GLY A 48 14.48 9.82 -20.18
C GLY A 48 14.32 8.78 -19.06
N VAL A 49 13.29 8.95 -18.20
CA VAL A 49 12.99 8.01 -17.13
C VAL A 49 12.48 6.71 -17.74
N GLN A 50 13.07 5.58 -17.36
CA GLN A 50 12.61 4.30 -17.86
C GLN A 50 11.30 3.89 -17.18
N PRO A 51 10.41 3.14 -17.87
CA PRO A 51 9.12 2.73 -17.29
C PRO A 51 9.24 2.04 -15.94
N GLU A 52 10.20 1.13 -15.76
CA GLU A 52 10.47 0.42 -14.51
C GLU A 52 10.91 1.32 -13.35
N ASN A 53 11.25 2.59 -13.64
CA ASN A 53 11.62 3.57 -12.63
C ASN A 53 10.42 4.38 -12.10
N LEU A 54 9.23 4.15 -12.65
CA LEU A 54 8.00 4.82 -12.25
C LEU A 54 7.17 3.95 -11.32
N PHE A 55 6.76 4.54 -10.19
CA PHE A 55 5.83 3.95 -9.25
C PHE A 55 4.57 4.83 -9.18
N ILE A 56 3.42 4.27 -9.53
CA ILE A 56 2.13 4.99 -9.52
C ILE A 56 1.13 4.20 -8.70
N ALA A 57 0.81 4.71 -7.52
CA ALA A 57 -0.18 4.12 -6.64
C ALA A 57 -1.55 4.79 -6.81
N THR A 58 -2.59 3.99 -6.78
CA THR A 58 -3.99 4.43 -6.81
C THR A 58 -4.84 3.59 -5.83
N PHE A 59 -6.07 4.01 -5.58
CA PHE A 59 -6.94 3.38 -4.59
C PHE A 59 -7.68 2.14 -5.10
N THR A 60 -8.00 2.10 -6.39
CA THR A 60 -8.84 1.02 -6.94
C THR A 60 -8.18 0.33 -8.13
N GLU A 61 -8.41 -0.98 -8.25
CA GLU A 61 -7.99 -1.76 -9.41
C GLU A 61 -8.53 -1.20 -10.74
N LYS A 62 -9.74 -0.62 -10.71
CA LYS A 62 -10.33 0.02 -11.88
C LYS A 62 -9.51 1.25 -12.29
N ALA A 63 -9.15 2.11 -11.34
CA ALA A 63 -8.32 3.29 -11.62
C ALA A 63 -6.92 2.90 -12.11
N ALA A 64 -6.30 1.87 -11.53
CA ALA A 64 -5.01 1.35 -11.97
C ALA A 64 -5.05 0.88 -13.43
N LYS A 65 -6.06 0.08 -13.80
CA LYS A 65 -6.26 -0.38 -15.18
C LYS A 65 -6.51 0.76 -16.17
N GLU A 66 -7.28 1.76 -15.74
CA GLU A 66 -7.54 2.96 -16.54
C GLU A 66 -6.26 3.77 -16.75
N LEU A 67 -5.43 3.96 -15.73
CA LEU A 67 -4.13 4.63 -15.83
C LEU A 67 -3.20 3.92 -16.80
N ILE A 68 -3.04 2.60 -16.66
CA ILE A 68 -2.23 1.79 -17.57
C ILE A 68 -2.71 1.96 -19.02
N THR A 69 -4.02 1.87 -19.27
CA THR A 69 -4.60 2.02 -20.60
C THR A 69 -4.33 3.42 -21.16
N ARG A 70 -4.52 4.47 -20.37
CA ARG A 70 -4.30 5.86 -20.80
C ARG A 70 -2.82 6.13 -21.08
N ILE A 71 -1.91 5.66 -20.25
CA ILE A 71 -0.46 5.77 -20.46
C ILE A 71 -0.06 5.03 -21.74
N THR A 72 -0.51 3.79 -21.92
CA THR A 72 -0.20 2.99 -23.11
C THR A 72 -0.67 3.68 -24.39
N ASN A 73 -1.92 4.17 -24.43
CA ASN A 73 -2.47 4.86 -25.57
C ASN A 73 -1.73 6.16 -25.90
N GLU A 74 -1.32 6.92 -24.87
CA GLU A 74 -0.61 8.17 -25.06
C GLU A 74 0.82 7.94 -25.55
N LEU A 75 1.53 6.92 -25.04
CA LEU A 75 2.83 6.51 -25.56
C LEU A 75 2.74 6.11 -27.04
N ALA A 76 1.74 5.28 -27.37
CA ALA A 76 1.50 4.87 -28.77
C ALA A 76 1.20 6.07 -29.69
N ARG A 77 0.38 7.04 -29.22
CA ARG A 77 0.07 8.27 -29.98
C ARG A 77 1.33 9.09 -30.27
N ARG A 78 2.31 9.07 -29.37
CA ARG A 78 3.59 9.79 -29.50
C ARG A 78 4.66 8.96 -30.19
N ASN A 79 4.36 7.73 -30.65
CA ASN A 79 5.31 6.78 -31.23
C ASN A 79 6.47 6.43 -30.28
N ILE A 80 6.22 6.41 -28.96
CA ILE A 80 7.21 6.03 -27.95
C ILE A 80 7.03 4.54 -27.67
N THR A 81 8.09 3.77 -27.90
CA THR A 81 8.13 2.34 -27.56
C THR A 81 8.62 2.19 -26.12
N ALA A 82 7.73 1.81 -25.20
CA ALA A 82 8.05 1.59 -23.81
C ALA A 82 7.24 0.40 -23.27
N ASN A 83 7.85 -0.43 -22.43
CA ASN A 83 7.17 -1.56 -21.81
C ASN A 83 6.44 -1.11 -20.52
N VAL A 84 5.17 -0.75 -20.67
CA VAL A 84 4.33 -0.29 -19.53
C VAL A 84 4.16 -1.36 -18.44
N ASN A 85 4.30 -2.66 -18.79
CA ASN A 85 4.18 -3.75 -17.80
C ASN A 85 5.34 -3.78 -16.80
N GLU A 86 6.45 -3.11 -17.09
CA GLU A 86 7.58 -2.98 -16.16
C GLU A 86 7.34 -1.89 -15.12
N MET A 87 6.44 -0.94 -15.38
CA MET A 87 6.05 0.08 -14.42
C MET A 87 5.43 -0.54 -13.17
N TYR A 88 5.65 0.10 -12.03
CA TYR A 88 4.90 -0.21 -10.81
C TYR A 88 3.61 0.62 -10.80
N VAL A 89 2.59 0.15 -11.50
CA VAL A 89 1.26 0.80 -11.54
C VAL A 89 0.23 -0.13 -10.94
N GLY A 90 -0.45 0.30 -9.88
CA GLY A 90 -1.43 -0.55 -9.21
C GLY A 90 -2.02 0.09 -7.96
N THR A 91 -2.82 -0.69 -7.22
CA THR A 91 -3.22 -0.32 -5.87
C THR A 91 -2.03 -0.50 -4.91
N PHE A 92 -2.04 0.19 -3.75
CA PHE A 92 -1.01 -0.02 -2.73
C PHE A 92 -0.85 -1.50 -2.40
N HIS A 93 -1.96 -2.24 -2.24
CA HIS A 93 -1.92 -3.67 -1.96
C HIS A 93 -1.26 -4.49 -3.07
N SER A 94 -1.60 -4.21 -4.33
CA SER A 94 -1.01 -4.94 -5.46
C SER A 94 0.48 -4.65 -5.63
N LEU A 95 0.90 -3.41 -5.38
CA LEU A 95 2.30 -2.98 -5.43
C LEU A 95 3.12 -3.59 -4.27
N CYS A 96 2.59 -3.55 -3.05
CA CYS A 96 3.18 -4.23 -1.89
C CYS A 96 3.32 -5.73 -2.13
N LEU A 97 2.27 -6.37 -2.64
CA LEU A 97 2.30 -7.81 -2.95
C LEU A 97 3.34 -8.15 -4.03
N ARG A 98 3.56 -7.27 -5.01
CA ARG A 98 4.63 -7.43 -6.00
C ARG A 98 6.00 -7.37 -5.33
N ILE A 99 6.25 -6.37 -4.48
CA ILE A 99 7.51 -6.23 -3.73
C ILE A 99 7.77 -7.47 -2.87
N LEU A 100 6.76 -7.96 -2.14
CA LEU A 100 6.88 -9.18 -1.32
C LEU A 100 7.19 -10.42 -2.17
N LYS A 101 6.54 -10.59 -3.32
CA LYS A 101 6.79 -11.74 -4.23
C LYS A 101 8.19 -11.71 -4.83
N GLU A 102 8.70 -10.54 -5.16
CA GLU A 102 10.05 -10.35 -5.68
C GLU A 102 11.12 -10.64 -4.61
N ASN A 103 10.77 -10.56 -3.30
CA ASN A 103 11.67 -10.71 -2.15
C ASN A 103 11.17 -11.75 -1.13
N LEU A 104 10.49 -12.77 -1.57
CA LEU A 104 9.79 -13.71 -0.69
C LEU A 104 10.72 -14.42 0.31
N GLU A 105 11.97 -14.68 -0.08
CA GLU A 105 12.99 -15.35 0.73
C GLU A 105 13.41 -14.56 1.98
N TYR A 106 13.17 -13.24 1.99
CA TYR A 106 13.46 -12.34 3.11
C TYR A 106 12.22 -12.12 4.01
N THR A 107 11.12 -12.77 3.71
CA THR A 107 9.87 -12.67 4.48
C THR A 107 9.64 -13.93 5.30
N ARG A 108 8.70 -13.86 6.26
CA ARG A 108 8.22 -15.04 6.98
C ARG A 108 7.40 -16.02 6.12
N LEU A 109 7.00 -15.58 4.92
CA LEU A 109 6.06 -16.30 4.07
C LEU A 109 6.74 -17.44 3.32
N LYS A 110 6.10 -18.60 3.27
CA LYS A 110 6.50 -19.70 2.40
C LYS A 110 5.86 -19.52 1.01
N LYS A 111 6.43 -20.12 -0.02
CA LYS A 111 5.94 -20.01 -1.42
C LYS A 111 4.45 -20.36 -1.60
N ASN A 112 3.91 -21.19 -0.73
CA ASN A 112 2.50 -21.62 -0.74
C ASN A 112 1.63 -20.86 0.26
N TYR A 113 1.95 -19.61 0.59
CA TYR A 113 1.09 -18.81 1.46
C TYR A 113 -0.29 -18.63 0.82
N ARG A 114 -1.31 -18.50 1.68
CA ARG A 114 -2.68 -18.24 1.25
C ARG A 114 -3.06 -16.81 1.61
N LEU A 115 -3.56 -16.08 0.61
CA LEU A 115 -4.13 -14.76 0.80
C LEU A 115 -5.61 -14.90 1.20
N LEU A 116 -5.97 -14.29 2.30
CA LEU A 116 -7.34 -14.27 2.81
C LEU A 116 -8.08 -13.04 2.27
N ASP A 117 -9.28 -13.25 1.74
CA ASP A 117 -10.22 -12.16 1.56
C ASP A 117 -10.92 -11.81 2.89
N ALA A 118 -11.80 -10.81 2.88
CA ALA A 118 -12.50 -10.35 4.09
C ALA A 118 -13.37 -11.44 4.73
N PHE A 119 -13.96 -12.33 3.92
CA PHE A 119 -14.74 -13.44 4.43
C PHE A 119 -13.85 -14.52 5.03
N ASP A 120 -12.80 -14.90 4.33
CA ASP A 120 -11.81 -15.89 4.77
C ASP A 120 -11.09 -15.44 6.05
N GLN A 121 -10.76 -14.14 6.16
CA GLN A 121 -10.19 -13.54 7.37
C GLN A 121 -11.14 -13.76 8.57
N LYS A 122 -12.37 -13.33 8.43
CA LYS A 122 -13.39 -13.45 9.48
C LYS A 122 -13.69 -14.91 9.83
N TYR A 123 -13.76 -15.78 8.84
CA TYR A 123 -13.98 -17.21 9.05
C TYR A 123 -12.80 -17.88 9.77
N THR A 124 -11.57 -17.49 9.44
CA THR A 124 -10.35 -17.97 10.12
C THR A 124 -10.36 -17.56 11.60
N VAL A 125 -10.72 -16.31 11.92
CA VAL A 125 -10.88 -15.86 13.31
C VAL A 125 -12.02 -16.61 14.00
N PHE A 126 -13.16 -16.81 13.32
CA PHE A 126 -14.29 -17.55 13.86
C PHE A 126 -13.94 -19.01 14.24
N GLN A 127 -13.21 -19.70 13.38
CA GLN A 127 -12.74 -21.06 13.67
C GLN A 127 -11.82 -21.14 14.91
N ASN A 128 -11.13 -20.05 15.21
CA ASN A 128 -10.17 -19.94 16.31
C ASN A 128 -10.65 -19.04 17.45
N ILE A 129 -11.94 -18.71 17.50
CA ILE A 129 -12.51 -17.70 18.41
C ILE A 129 -12.23 -17.98 19.90
N TYR A 130 -12.12 -19.26 20.28
CA TYR A 130 -11.81 -19.64 21.66
C TYR A 130 -10.43 -19.14 22.13
N GLN A 131 -9.45 -19.00 21.24
CA GLN A 131 -8.15 -18.45 21.57
C GLN A 131 -8.24 -16.99 21.97
N PHE A 132 -9.09 -16.23 21.28
CA PHE A 132 -9.32 -14.81 21.56
C PHE A 132 -10.18 -14.62 22.82
N ARG A 133 -11.19 -15.46 23.04
CA ARG A 133 -12.06 -15.42 24.24
C ARG A 133 -11.31 -15.71 25.54
N ASN A 134 -10.17 -16.41 25.48
CA ASN A 134 -9.36 -16.71 26.65
C ASN A 134 -8.35 -15.60 26.99
N ILE A 135 -8.33 -14.50 26.24
CA ILE A 135 -7.47 -13.34 26.54
C ILE A 135 -8.03 -12.62 27.78
N PRO A 136 -7.18 -12.30 28.76
CA PRO A 136 -7.60 -11.55 29.94
C PRO A 136 -8.24 -10.21 29.56
N ASN A 137 -9.34 -9.85 30.22
CA ASN A 137 -10.11 -8.61 30.04
C ASN A 137 -10.71 -8.43 28.62
N VAL A 138 -10.77 -9.47 27.82
CA VAL A 138 -11.31 -9.39 26.44
C VAL A 138 -12.78 -8.97 26.40
N ASP A 139 -13.55 -9.25 27.47
CA ASP A 139 -14.93 -8.84 27.59
C ASP A 139 -15.13 -7.31 27.62
N ALA A 140 -14.07 -6.55 27.95
CA ALA A 140 -14.07 -5.09 27.84
C ALA A 140 -13.97 -4.58 26.40
N VAL A 141 -13.55 -5.43 25.47
CA VAL A 141 -13.27 -5.10 24.08
C VAL A 141 -14.27 -5.75 23.13
N LEU A 142 -14.58 -7.03 23.36
CA LEU A 142 -15.48 -7.77 22.48
C LEU A 142 -16.94 -7.52 22.85
N PRO A 143 -17.81 -7.42 21.83
CA PRO A 143 -19.23 -7.24 22.09
C PRO A 143 -19.82 -8.49 22.79
N ASP A 144 -20.81 -8.27 23.68
CA ASP A 144 -21.62 -9.34 24.27
C ASP A 144 -22.53 -9.91 23.19
N SER A 145 -21.99 -10.79 22.36
CA SER A 145 -22.66 -11.33 21.17
C SER A 145 -22.07 -12.66 20.75
N GLY A 146 -22.70 -13.33 19.78
CA GLY A 146 -22.24 -14.60 19.25
C GLY A 146 -20.85 -14.51 18.58
N ALA A 147 -20.17 -15.66 18.49
CA ALA A 147 -18.81 -15.78 17.98
C ALA A 147 -18.57 -15.10 16.62
N TRP A 148 -19.55 -15.11 15.72
CA TRP A 148 -19.44 -14.47 14.40
C TRP A 148 -19.29 -12.95 14.46
N LYS A 149 -20.05 -12.28 15.33
CA LYS A 149 -19.93 -10.83 15.54
C LYS A 149 -18.67 -10.46 16.30
N GLN A 150 -18.23 -11.30 17.23
CA GLN A 150 -16.94 -11.10 17.89
C GLN A 150 -15.77 -11.24 16.91
N SER A 151 -15.83 -12.20 15.99
CA SER A 151 -14.82 -12.33 14.93
C SER A 151 -14.77 -11.10 14.02
N GLU A 152 -15.91 -10.50 13.72
CA GLU A 152 -16.00 -9.26 12.96
C GLU A 152 -15.34 -8.09 13.69
N ALA A 153 -15.61 -7.96 15.00
CA ALA A 153 -14.96 -6.94 15.84
C ALA A 153 -13.43 -7.13 15.88
N ILE A 154 -12.97 -8.37 16.07
CA ILE A 154 -11.52 -8.69 16.06
C ILE A 154 -10.91 -8.29 14.72
N CYS A 155 -11.50 -8.67 13.59
CA CYS A 155 -11.01 -8.28 12.26
C CYS A 155 -10.93 -6.75 12.12
N GLY A 156 -11.95 -6.01 12.57
CA GLY A 156 -11.95 -4.55 12.57
C GLY A 156 -10.77 -3.97 13.38
N TYR A 157 -10.56 -4.47 14.60
CA TYR A 157 -9.45 -4.00 15.44
C TYR A 157 -8.09 -4.29 14.82
N VAL A 158 -7.84 -5.52 14.39
CA VAL A 158 -6.53 -5.89 13.84
C VAL A 158 -6.22 -5.15 12.53
N ASN A 159 -7.22 -4.89 11.69
CA ASN A 159 -7.05 -4.14 10.47
C ASN A 159 -6.68 -2.68 10.78
N ASN A 160 -7.46 -2.00 11.64
CA ASN A 160 -7.20 -0.60 12.00
C ASN A 160 -5.82 -0.44 12.67
N LEU A 161 -5.48 -1.30 13.65
CA LEU A 161 -4.18 -1.25 14.32
C LEU A 161 -3.02 -1.49 13.37
N SER A 162 -3.20 -2.40 12.39
CA SER A 162 -2.20 -2.68 11.36
C SER A 162 -2.01 -1.50 10.41
N GLU A 163 -3.08 -0.83 10.00
CA GLU A 163 -3.05 0.34 9.12
C GLU A 163 -2.37 1.55 9.78
N GLU A 164 -2.42 1.64 11.11
CA GLU A 164 -1.76 2.66 11.93
C GLU A 164 -0.35 2.23 12.40
N LEU A 165 0.17 1.07 11.97
CA LEU A 165 1.46 0.51 12.38
C LEU A 165 1.61 0.36 13.90
N VAL A 166 0.52 0.13 14.61
CA VAL A 166 0.57 -0.07 16.07
C VAL A 166 1.17 -1.44 16.38
N LEU A 167 2.15 -1.46 17.27
CA LEU A 167 2.79 -2.70 17.71
C LEU A 167 2.03 -3.31 18.89
N PRO A 168 1.90 -4.65 18.97
CA PRO A 168 1.27 -5.31 20.11
C PRO A 168 1.89 -4.90 21.46
N ASP A 169 3.22 -4.78 21.52
CA ASP A 169 3.96 -4.42 22.74
C ASP A 169 3.59 -3.05 23.31
N ASP A 170 3.24 -2.09 22.45
CA ASP A 170 2.87 -0.75 22.85
C ASP A 170 1.51 -0.74 23.58
N LEU A 171 0.58 -1.58 23.12
CA LEU A 171 -0.74 -1.71 23.72
C LEU A 171 -0.72 -2.62 24.95
N GLU A 172 0.01 -3.72 24.96
CA GLU A 172 0.07 -4.68 26.06
C GLU A 172 0.61 -4.08 27.37
N ARG A 173 1.41 -3.00 27.27
CA ARG A 173 1.98 -2.28 28.42
C ARG A 173 1.06 -1.18 28.96
N ASP A 174 -0.07 -0.92 28.30
CA ASP A 174 -0.99 0.12 28.73
C ASP A 174 -1.66 -0.26 30.06
N ALA A 175 -1.91 0.75 30.89
CA ALA A 175 -2.56 0.57 32.19
C ALA A 175 -4.06 0.26 32.05
N ASP A 176 -4.68 0.60 30.91
CA ASP A 176 -6.07 0.27 30.62
C ASP A 176 -6.17 -1.21 30.19
N PRO A 177 -6.90 -2.05 30.94
CA PRO A 177 -7.07 -3.45 30.62
C PRO A 177 -7.69 -3.71 29.24
N ALA A 178 -8.52 -2.81 28.73
CA ALA A 178 -9.12 -2.93 27.41
C ALA A 178 -8.07 -2.71 26.31
N ILE A 179 -7.20 -1.69 26.45
CA ILE A 179 -6.10 -1.42 25.53
C ILE A 179 -5.10 -2.57 25.55
N SER A 180 -4.72 -3.06 26.73
CA SER A 180 -3.83 -4.22 26.88
C SER A 180 -4.42 -5.48 26.23
N ALA A 181 -5.73 -5.72 26.37
CA ALA A 181 -6.39 -6.84 25.69
C ALA A 181 -6.38 -6.69 24.15
N MET A 182 -6.51 -5.47 23.60
CA MET A 182 -6.37 -5.22 22.17
C MET A 182 -4.97 -5.58 21.65
N GLY A 183 -3.91 -5.26 22.39
CA GLY A 183 -2.53 -5.66 22.08
C GLY A 183 -2.38 -7.18 22.00
N THR A 184 -2.93 -7.87 23.01
CA THR A 184 -2.91 -9.34 23.05
C THR A 184 -3.74 -9.97 21.91
N ILE A 185 -4.88 -9.36 21.53
CA ILE A 185 -5.66 -9.77 20.35
C ILE A 185 -4.81 -9.64 19.09
N LEU A 186 -4.15 -8.50 18.88
CA LEU A 186 -3.31 -8.25 17.71
C LEU A 186 -2.17 -9.26 17.63
N ARG A 187 -1.46 -9.52 18.74
CA ARG A 187 -0.39 -10.53 18.82
C ARG A 187 -0.90 -11.93 18.49
N SER A 188 -2.03 -12.31 19.07
CA SER A 188 -2.62 -13.64 18.84
C SER A 188 -3.04 -13.82 17.38
N TYR A 189 -3.56 -12.76 16.76
CA TYR A 189 -3.90 -12.76 15.36
C TYR A 189 -2.68 -12.87 14.44
N GLN A 190 -1.64 -12.09 14.69
CA GLN A 190 -0.38 -12.18 13.94
C GLN A 190 0.23 -13.58 14.07
N LYS A 191 0.19 -14.17 15.27
CA LYS A 191 0.63 -15.56 15.47
C LYS A 191 -0.21 -16.54 14.67
N LEU A 192 -1.53 -16.39 14.66
CA LEU A 192 -2.45 -17.23 13.88
C LEU A 192 -2.12 -17.19 12.38
N LEU A 193 -1.87 -16.01 11.82
CA LEU A 193 -1.44 -15.87 10.42
C LEU A 193 -0.09 -16.55 10.17
N ASN A 194 0.88 -16.33 11.05
CA ASN A 194 2.24 -16.88 10.92
C ASN A 194 2.24 -18.41 10.97
N ASP A 195 1.61 -19.00 11.97
CA ASP A 195 1.58 -20.43 12.19
C ASP A 195 0.93 -21.20 11.02
N ASN A 196 -0.02 -20.54 10.32
CA ASN A 196 -0.76 -21.12 9.21
C ASN A 196 -0.30 -20.66 7.83
N ASN A 197 0.78 -19.87 7.75
CA ASN A 197 1.29 -19.29 6.50
C ASN A 197 0.20 -18.54 5.72
N LEU A 198 -0.53 -17.69 6.45
CA LEU A 198 -1.63 -16.87 5.94
C LEU A 198 -1.21 -15.40 5.83
N MET A 199 -1.86 -14.69 4.95
CA MET A 199 -1.75 -13.25 4.77
C MET A 199 -3.13 -12.68 4.43
N ASP A 200 -3.49 -11.54 4.99
CA ASP A 200 -4.68 -10.76 4.63
C ASP A 200 -4.29 -9.41 4.01
N PHE A 201 -5.28 -8.61 3.65
CA PHE A 201 -5.02 -7.33 2.99
C PHE A 201 -4.20 -6.37 3.85
N SER A 202 -4.50 -6.24 5.14
CA SER A 202 -3.75 -5.34 6.04
C SER A 202 -2.32 -5.84 6.25
N SER A 203 -2.12 -7.14 6.42
CA SER A 203 -0.80 -7.75 6.61
C SER A 203 0.10 -7.67 5.38
N ILE A 204 -0.43 -7.54 4.16
CA ILE A 204 0.39 -7.28 2.96
C ILE A 204 1.24 -6.01 3.15
N GLN A 205 0.62 -4.94 3.60
CA GLN A 205 1.30 -3.65 3.79
C GLN A 205 2.27 -3.69 4.97
N VAL A 206 1.86 -4.30 6.08
CA VAL A 206 2.71 -4.49 7.28
C VAL A 206 3.97 -5.32 6.96
N GLU A 207 3.82 -6.43 6.26
CA GLU A 207 4.96 -7.27 5.87
C GLU A 207 5.88 -6.56 4.88
N THR A 208 5.32 -5.74 3.97
CA THR A 208 6.13 -4.91 3.07
C THR A 208 6.90 -3.84 3.84
N TYR A 209 6.25 -3.15 4.78
CA TYR A 209 6.90 -2.15 5.62
C TYR A 209 8.03 -2.79 6.45
N ARG A 210 7.75 -3.94 7.05
CA ARG A 210 8.72 -4.72 7.81
C ARG A 210 9.92 -5.14 6.95
N LEU A 211 9.67 -5.73 5.77
CA LEU A 211 10.71 -6.11 4.82
C LEU A 211 11.63 -4.94 4.51
N LEU A 212 11.06 -3.77 4.20
CA LEU A 212 11.84 -2.59 3.81
C LEU A 212 12.58 -1.93 4.98
N THR A 213 12.11 -2.09 6.21
CA THR A 213 12.77 -1.54 7.41
C THR A 213 13.84 -2.47 7.99
N GLU A 214 13.63 -3.79 7.90
CA GLU A 214 14.57 -4.80 8.39
C GLU A 214 15.69 -5.11 7.39
N HIS A 215 15.45 -4.92 6.07
CA HIS A 215 16.39 -5.23 4.99
C HIS A 215 16.76 -3.99 4.19
N SER A 216 17.74 -3.24 4.70
CA SER A 216 18.19 -1.99 4.09
C SER A 216 18.74 -2.17 2.66
N GLU A 217 19.31 -3.31 2.34
CA GLU A 217 19.80 -3.66 1.00
C GLU A 217 18.67 -3.72 -0.04
N ILE A 218 17.51 -4.30 0.34
CA ILE A 218 16.32 -4.37 -0.52
C ILE A 218 15.74 -2.96 -0.71
N LEU A 219 15.63 -2.19 0.38
CA LEU A 219 15.15 -0.82 0.31
C LEU A 219 16.02 0.05 -0.62
N GLU A 220 17.33 -0.03 -0.49
CA GLU A 220 18.26 0.75 -1.33
C GLU A 220 18.25 0.29 -2.80
N GLU A 221 18.02 -1.00 -3.07
CA GLU A 221 17.80 -1.50 -4.43
C GLU A 221 16.52 -0.92 -5.05
N LEU A 222 15.41 -0.98 -4.32
CA LEU A 222 14.14 -0.39 -4.75
C LEU A 222 14.26 1.14 -4.97
N ARG A 223 14.96 1.87 -4.08
CA ARG A 223 15.22 3.30 -4.24
C ARG A 223 16.07 3.66 -5.45
N ARG A 224 16.97 2.77 -5.86
CA ARG A 224 17.74 2.94 -7.10
C ARG A 224 16.87 2.70 -8.33
N LYS A 225 15.99 1.72 -8.24
CA LYS A 225 15.06 1.34 -9.32
C LYS A 225 13.92 2.35 -9.43
N ILE A 226 13.21 2.62 -8.36
CA ILE A 226 12.07 3.55 -8.33
C ILE A 226 12.58 4.96 -8.10
N THR A 227 12.61 5.77 -9.15
CA THR A 227 13.14 7.14 -9.09
C THR A 227 12.06 8.21 -8.95
N HIS A 228 10.83 7.90 -9.36
CA HIS A 228 9.68 8.79 -9.28
C HIS A 228 8.46 8.03 -8.78
N LEU A 229 7.82 8.58 -7.75
CA LEU A 229 6.57 8.07 -7.19
C LEU A 229 5.45 9.04 -7.52
N MET A 230 4.29 8.51 -7.80
CA MET A 230 3.06 9.27 -7.95
C MET A 230 1.94 8.56 -7.18
N VAL A 231 1.19 9.31 -6.40
CA VAL A 231 0.07 8.77 -5.63
C VAL A 231 -1.19 9.53 -6.04
N ASP A 232 -2.15 8.81 -6.61
CA ASP A 232 -3.47 9.36 -6.93
C ASP A 232 -4.35 9.33 -5.67
N GLU A 233 -5.19 10.35 -5.50
CA GLU A 233 -6.09 10.53 -4.35
C GLU A 233 -5.35 10.41 -2.99
N TYR A 234 -4.21 11.10 -2.87
CA TYR A 234 -3.33 11.03 -1.67
C TYR A 234 -4.06 11.29 -0.34
N GLN A 235 -5.13 12.08 -0.35
CA GLN A 235 -5.94 12.36 0.84
C GLN A 235 -6.61 11.11 1.44
N ASP A 236 -6.72 10.02 0.69
CA ASP A 236 -7.36 8.77 1.14
C ASP A 236 -6.32 7.75 1.67
N THR A 237 -5.02 8.12 1.68
CA THR A 237 -3.96 7.24 2.20
C THR A 237 -4.05 7.11 3.71
N ASN A 238 -3.88 5.87 4.23
CA ASN A 238 -3.70 5.60 5.64
C ASN A 238 -2.21 5.74 6.05
N TYR A 239 -1.95 5.67 7.35
CA TYR A 239 -0.60 5.91 7.88
C TYR A 239 0.47 4.98 7.30
N ILE A 240 0.21 3.67 7.22
CA ILE A 240 1.19 2.72 6.68
C ILE A 240 1.52 2.98 5.20
N GLN A 241 0.53 3.39 4.41
CA GLN A 241 0.73 3.72 2.99
C GLN A 241 1.61 4.95 2.84
N GLU A 242 1.37 5.97 3.66
CA GLU A 242 2.22 7.17 3.70
C GLU A 242 3.65 6.81 4.10
N GLN A 243 3.85 5.99 5.13
CA GLN A 243 5.17 5.53 5.55
C GLN A 243 5.88 4.74 4.44
N LEU A 244 5.18 3.88 3.71
CA LEU A 244 5.74 3.16 2.56
C LEU A 244 6.17 4.11 1.43
N VAL A 245 5.37 5.12 1.11
CA VAL A 245 5.72 6.15 0.13
C VAL A 245 6.99 6.88 0.54
N PHE A 246 7.10 7.33 1.79
CA PHE A 246 8.29 8.04 2.28
C PHE A 246 9.53 7.15 2.36
N LEU A 247 9.37 5.87 2.74
CA LEU A 247 10.47 4.91 2.68
C LEU A 247 11.01 4.77 1.26
N LEU A 248 10.16 4.53 0.28
CA LEU A 248 10.56 4.35 -1.12
C LEU A 248 11.12 5.63 -1.73
N ALA A 249 10.56 6.79 -1.44
CA ALA A 249 11.01 8.07 -1.98
C ALA A 249 12.42 8.46 -1.51
N GLY A 250 12.82 8.01 -0.32
CA GLY A 250 14.14 8.26 0.24
C GLY A 250 14.50 9.75 0.33
N LYS A 251 15.79 10.08 0.11
CA LYS A 251 16.29 11.46 0.22
C LYS A 251 15.88 12.35 -0.94
N LYS A 252 15.66 11.81 -2.12
CA LYS A 252 15.32 12.58 -3.33
C LYS A 252 13.90 13.14 -3.28
N LYS A 253 12.99 12.42 -2.62
CA LYS A 253 11.57 12.80 -2.46
C LYS A 253 10.91 13.23 -3.78
N ASN A 254 11.17 12.54 -4.88
CA ASN A 254 10.47 12.75 -6.14
C ASN A 254 9.07 12.07 -6.04
N ILE A 255 8.14 12.75 -5.38
CA ILE A 255 6.78 12.28 -5.13
C ILE A 255 5.80 13.20 -5.85
#